data_e98c8baf054e97b95577fab1e62e3f53
#
_entry.id   e98c8baf054e97b95577fab1e62e3f53
#
_cell.length_a   1.000
_cell.length_b   1.000
_cell.length_c   1.000
_cell.angle_alpha   90.00
_cell.angle_beta   90.00
_cell.angle_gamma   90.00
#
_symmetry.space_group_name_H-M   'P 1'
#
loop_
_entity.id
_entity.type
_entity.pdbx_description
1 polymer ?
#
loop_
_entity_poly.entity_id
_entity_poly.type
_entity_poly.pdbx_seq_one_letter_code
_entity_poly.pdbx_strand_id
1 'polypeptide(L)'
;MASGLTTADSTAKLLSDLKIDAGDWPPTLVKNLHLLSPDQIQSGKMLLEMGQSHLFQHWAEPGVDDDQKKAFFTQLSKLNSSYPGGLASYIKTARELLADSKAGKNPYDGFTPSVPIGEVLSLGDDNFIKFEDVGVKEAKNAAFVLVAGGLGERLGYNGIKVALPAETTTGTCFLQLYIESILALQEASSRLTQGTCQKEIPFVIMTSDDTHTCTLDLLESNSYFGMKASQVKLLKQEKVACLDDNDARLALDPHNKYKIQTKPHGHGDVHSLLYSSGLLNVWHDSRLRWVIFFQDTNGLLFKAIPASLGVSATKEYHVNSLAVPRKAKEAIGGITKLTHSDGRSMVINVEYNQLDPLLRATGHPDGDVNCETGYSPFPGNINQLILELDPYIKELTKTGGAVKEFVNPKYKDASKTSFKSSTRLECMMQDYPKTLPPSARVGFTVIDTWLAYAPVKNNPEAANIPKQNPYHSATSGEMAIYRANSLILKKAGVQVEDPVQQVFNNQEVEVWPRVTWKPKWGITFAEIQSKVGGGCFISQKSTMALKGRHIFLENLTLDGTLIINSSDDAKVKVGGSIKNKGWLIERIDYKDITFPEELRIRGFKIEKKEQLEKTYGNFCY
;
A
#
# COMPACT_ATOMS: atom_id res chain seq x y z
N MET A 1 -25.03 -61.34 -13.08
CA MET A 1 -25.71 -60.25 -13.82
C MET A 1 -25.60 -59.00 -12.94
N ALA A 2 -24.61 -58.17 -13.14
CA ALA A 2 -24.57 -56.86 -12.53
C ALA A 2 -25.30 -55.91 -13.49
N SER A 3 -26.50 -55.46 -13.12
CA SER A 3 -27.23 -54.45 -13.85
C SER A 3 -26.46 -53.14 -13.72
N GLY A 4 -25.79 -52.73 -14.79
CA GLY A 4 -25.19 -51.41 -14.89
C GLY A 4 -26.29 -50.39 -14.79
N LEU A 5 -26.33 -49.63 -13.69
CA LEU A 5 -27.12 -48.43 -13.58
C LEU A 5 -26.73 -47.50 -14.75
N THR A 6 -27.71 -47.02 -15.50
CA THR A 6 -27.44 -46.01 -16.53
C THR A 6 -26.97 -44.72 -15.89
N THR A 7 -26.23 -43.90 -16.59
CA THR A 7 -25.77 -42.59 -16.09
C THR A 7 -26.91 -41.74 -15.59
N ALA A 8 -28.11 -41.89 -16.18
CA ALA A 8 -29.34 -41.21 -15.77
C ALA A 8 -29.86 -41.68 -14.40
N ASP A 9 -29.80 -43.01 -14.13
CA ASP A 9 -30.21 -43.57 -12.84
C ASP A 9 -29.25 -43.16 -11.69
N SER A 10 -27.95 -43.09 -11.98
CA SER A 10 -26.95 -42.58 -11.01
C SER A 10 -27.14 -41.11 -10.68
N THR A 11 -27.47 -40.28 -11.67
CA THR A 11 -27.76 -38.86 -11.49
C THR A 11 -29.04 -38.63 -10.68
N ALA A 12 -30.11 -39.36 -11.00
CA ALA A 12 -31.38 -39.28 -10.29
C ALA A 12 -31.23 -39.68 -8.80
N LYS A 13 -30.48 -40.76 -8.54
CA LYS A 13 -30.13 -41.18 -7.16
C LYS A 13 -29.33 -40.10 -6.42
N LEU A 14 -28.31 -39.54 -7.04
CA LEU A 14 -27.47 -38.50 -6.45
C LEU A 14 -28.29 -37.24 -6.09
N LEU A 15 -29.19 -36.78 -6.96
CA LEU A 15 -30.07 -35.66 -6.71
C LEU A 15 -31.07 -35.95 -5.57
N SER A 16 -31.59 -37.18 -5.53
CA SER A 16 -32.50 -37.64 -4.45
C SER A 16 -31.77 -37.66 -3.11
N ASP A 17 -30.55 -38.22 -3.06
CA ASP A 17 -29.72 -38.27 -1.85
C ASP A 17 -29.39 -36.87 -1.32
N LEU A 18 -29.17 -35.90 -2.20
CA LEU A 18 -28.91 -34.50 -1.88
C LEU A 18 -30.18 -33.67 -1.66
N LYS A 19 -31.37 -34.24 -1.83
CA LYS A 19 -32.67 -33.56 -1.75
C LYS A 19 -32.76 -32.34 -2.68
N ILE A 20 -32.29 -32.48 -3.91
CA ILE A 20 -32.27 -31.43 -4.92
C ILE A 20 -33.29 -31.74 -6.00
N ASP A 21 -34.22 -30.81 -6.24
CA ASP A 21 -35.06 -30.79 -7.42
C ASP A 21 -34.31 -30.02 -8.54
N ALA A 22 -33.99 -30.71 -9.62
CA ALA A 22 -33.26 -30.16 -10.76
C ALA A 22 -34.18 -29.87 -11.97
N GLY A 23 -35.50 -29.81 -11.76
CA GLY A 23 -36.47 -29.64 -12.87
C GLY A 23 -36.23 -28.40 -13.72
N ASP A 24 -35.82 -27.30 -13.11
CA ASP A 24 -35.53 -26.02 -13.76
C ASP A 24 -34.04 -25.80 -14.08
N TRP A 25 -33.21 -26.81 -13.90
CA TRP A 25 -31.77 -26.67 -14.14
C TRP A 25 -31.43 -26.73 -15.63
N PRO A 26 -30.38 -26.01 -16.10
CA PRO A 26 -29.91 -26.09 -17.47
C PRO A 26 -29.66 -27.56 -17.88
N PRO A 27 -30.25 -28.04 -18.98
CA PRO A 27 -30.07 -29.43 -19.43
C PRO A 27 -28.57 -29.79 -19.62
N THR A 28 -27.77 -28.80 -20.03
CA THR A 28 -26.31 -28.93 -20.19
C THR A 28 -25.58 -29.19 -18.87
N LEU A 29 -26.06 -28.65 -17.75
CA LEU A 29 -25.53 -28.97 -16.43
C LEU A 29 -26.00 -30.35 -15.95
N VAL A 30 -27.31 -30.64 -16.10
CA VAL A 30 -27.93 -31.90 -15.65
C VAL A 30 -27.22 -33.10 -16.26
N LYS A 31 -26.90 -33.07 -17.55
CA LYS A 31 -26.15 -34.13 -18.24
C LYS A 31 -24.76 -34.38 -17.66
N ASN A 32 -24.15 -33.38 -17.07
CA ASN A 32 -22.78 -33.43 -16.55
C ASN A 32 -22.71 -33.69 -15.04
N LEU A 33 -23.82 -33.80 -14.31
CA LEU A 33 -23.84 -33.95 -12.85
C LEU A 33 -23.06 -35.17 -12.34
N HIS A 34 -23.02 -36.26 -13.09
CA HIS A 34 -22.27 -37.47 -12.72
C HIS A 34 -20.75 -37.26 -12.69
N LEU A 35 -20.23 -36.17 -13.27
CA LEU A 35 -18.82 -35.78 -13.23
C LEU A 35 -18.46 -35.01 -11.96
N LEU A 36 -19.46 -34.55 -11.20
CA LEU A 36 -19.31 -33.61 -10.11
C LEU A 36 -19.44 -34.30 -8.74
N SER A 37 -18.70 -33.79 -7.77
CA SER A 37 -18.86 -34.19 -6.38
C SER A 37 -20.14 -33.58 -5.77
N PRO A 38 -20.64 -34.15 -4.64
CA PRO A 38 -21.78 -33.57 -3.92
C PRO A 38 -21.61 -32.07 -3.59
N ASP A 39 -20.42 -31.66 -3.16
CA ASP A 39 -20.11 -30.25 -2.83
C ASP A 39 -20.14 -29.36 -4.07
N GLN A 40 -19.68 -29.87 -5.21
CA GLN A 40 -19.73 -29.17 -6.49
C GLN A 40 -21.17 -28.99 -6.97
N ILE A 41 -22.02 -30.00 -6.78
CA ILE A 41 -23.45 -29.92 -7.09
C ILE A 41 -24.15 -28.90 -6.21
N GLN A 42 -23.84 -28.85 -4.90
CA GLN A 42 -24.36 -27.81 -4.00
C GLN A 42 -23.91 -26.41 -4.42
N SER A 43 -22.67 -26.27 -4.85
CA SER A 43 -22.15 -25.00 -5.40
C SER A 43 -22.88 -24.60 -6.69
N GLY A 44 -23.16 -25.56 -7.56
CA GLY A 44 -24.00 -25.34 -8.76
C GLY A 44 -25.41 -24.89 -8.41
N LYS A 45 -26.05 -25.54 -7.42
CA LYS A 45 -27.37 -25.17 -6.90
C LYS A 45 -27.38 -23.73 -6.42
N MET A 46 -26.42 -23.36 -5.59
CA MET A 46 -26.28 -21.97 -5.09
C MET A 46 -26.18 -20.96 -6.22
N LEU A 47 -25.39 -21.24 -7.27
CA LEU A 47 -25.29 -20.35 -8.43
C LEU A 47 -26.61 -20.21 -9.17
N LEU A 48 -27.38 -21.31 -9.35
CA LEU A 48 -28.68 -21.28 -9.99
C LEU A 48 -29.71 -20.47 -9.18
N GLU A 49 -29.73 -20.67 -7.86
CA GLU A 49 -30.57 -19.88 -6.93
C GLU A 49 -30.18 -18.38 -6.95
N MET A 50 -28.93 -18.07 -7.23
CA MET A 50 -28.43 -16.71 -7.42
C MET A 50 -28.65 -16.17 -8.85
N GLY A 51 -29.35 -16.89 -9.73
CA GLY A 51 -29.67 -16.45 -11.09
C GLY A 51 -28.50 -16.55 -12.08
N GLN A 52 -27.52 -17.41 -11.82
CA GLN A 52 -26.30 -17.55 -12.62
C GLN A 52 -26.37 -18.70 -13.63
N SER A 53 -27.53 -19.06 -14.12
CA SER A 53 -27.75 -20.20 -15.03
C SER A 53 -26.94 -20.12 -16.33
N HIS A 54 -26.65 -18.90 -16.80
CA HIS A 54 -25.86 -18.64 -18.00
C HIS A 54 -24.46 -19.26 -17.97
N LEU A 55 -23.90 -19.47 -16.78
CA LEU A 55 -22.58 -20.08 -16.59
C LEU A 55 -22.51 -21.52 -17.14
N PHE A 56 -23.66 -22.18 -17.25
CA PHE A 56 -23.79 -23.57 -17.66
C PHE A 56 -24.38 -23.76 -19.05
N GLN A 57 -24.92 -22.70 -19.68
CA GLN A 57 -25.69 -22.80 -20.94
C GLN A 57 -24.91 -23.38 -22.12
N HIS A 58 -23.58 -23.15 -22.14
CA HIS A 58 -22.72 -23.57 -23.24
C HIS A 58 -21.80 -24.75 -22.89
N TRP A 59 -22.14 -25.49 -21.84
CA TRP A 59 -21.38 -26.67 -21.46
C TRP A 59 -21.55 -27.77 -22.51
N ALA A 60 -20.44 -28.39 -22.89
CA ALA A 60 -20.43 -29.50 -23.83
C ALA A 60 -21.00 -30.78 -23.20
N GLU A 61 -21.31 -31.74 -24.05
CA GLU A 61 -21.74 -33.08 -23.63
C GLU A 61 -20.63 -33.74 -22.73
N PRO A 62 -21.03 -34.67 -21.86
CA PRO A 62 -20.06 -35.46 -21.07
C PRO A 62 -19.01 -36.12 -21.97
N GLY A 63 -17.78 -36.14 -21.49
CA GLY A 63 -16.63 -36.63 -22.25
C GLY A 63 -15.90 -35.56 -23.07
N VAL A 64 -16.47 -34.36 -23.19
CA VAL A 64 -15.85 -33.23 -23.88
C VAL A 64 -15.52 -32.15 -22.84
N ASP A 65 -14.28 -31.73 -22.76
CA ASP A 65 -13.80 -30.69 -21.84
C ASP A 65 -14.04 -30.98 -20.34
N ASP A 66 -14.15 -32.23 -19.95
CA ASP A 66 -14.51 -32.61 -18.56
C ASP A 66 -13.52 -32.09 -17.51
N ASP A 67 -12.23 -32.01 -17.85
CA ASP A 67 -11.23 -31.42 -16.96
C ASP A 67 -11.45 -29.91 -16.75
N GLN A 68 -11.90 -29.20 -17.78
CA GLN A 68 -12.23 -27.78 -17.67
C GLN A 68 -13.48 -27.55 -16.83
N LYS A 69 -14.50 -28.44 -16.95
CA LYS A 69 -15.70 -28.40 -16.11
C LYS A 69 -15.37 -28.62 -14.63
N LYS A 70 -14.47 -29.55 -14.32
CA LYS A 70 -13.95 -29.76 -12.96
C LYS A 70 -13.15 -28.56 -12.46
N ALA A 71 -12.28 -28.00 -13.32
CA ALA A 71 -11.49 -26.81 -13.01
C ALA A 71 -12.38 -25.59 -12.72
N PHE A 72 -13.54 -25.46 -13.39
CA PHE A 72 -14.55 -24.42 -13.09
C PHE A 72 -15.00 -24.49 -11.63
N PHE A 73 -15.34 -25.67 -11.13
CA PHE A 73 -15.77 -25.84 -9.74
C PHE A 73 -14.63 -25.68 -8.74
N THR A 74 -13.40 -26.02 -9.12
CA THR A 74 -12.22 -25.72 -8.30
C THR A 74 -12.03 -24.20 -8.15
N GLN A 75 -12.14 -23.44 -9.25
CA GLN A 75 -12.13 -21.98 -9.21
C GLN A 75 -13.29 -21.43 -8.38
N LEU A 76 -14.48 -21.97 -8.55
CA LEU A 76 -15.67 -21.54 -7.80
C LEU A 76 -15.50 -21.73 -6.29
N SER A 77 -14.97 -22.89 -5.87
CA SER A 77 -14.67 -23.15 -4.47
C SER A 77 -13.67 -22.14 -3.89
N LYS A 78 -12.63 -21.80 -4.66
CA LYS A 78 -11.63 -20.79 -4.28
C LYS A 78 -12.28 -19.41 -4.13
N LEU A 79 -13.09 -18.98 -5.09
CA LEU A 79 -13.83 -17.71 -5.03
C LEU A 79 -14.79 -17.66 -3.84
N ASN A 80 -15.45 -18.77 -3.54
CA ASN A 80 -16.37 -18.85 -2.42
C ASN A 80 -15.67 -18.77 -1.06
N SER A 81 -14.50 -19.41 -0.93
CA SER A 81 -13.76 -19.45 0.35
C SER A 81 -12.96 -18.18 0.62
N SER A 82 -12.59 -17.43 -0.42
CA SER A 82 -11.74 -16.22 -0.28
C SER A 82 -12.51 -14.95 0.04
N TYR A 83 -13.83 -14.91 -0.20
CA TYR A 83 -14.65 -13.74 0.08
C TYR A 83 -15.42 -13.89 1.39
N PRO A 84 -15.46 -12.87 2.26
CA PRO A 84 -16.20 -12.92 3.52
C PRO A 84 -17.70 -13.17 3.30
N GLY A 85 -18.22 -14.26 3.86
CA GLY A 85 -19.61 -14.70 3.64
C GLY A 85 -19.86 -15.47 2.35
N GLY A 86 -18.80 -15.75 1.57
CA GLY A 86 -18.88 -16.57 0.37
C GLY A 86 -19.42 -15.85 -0.87
N LEU A 87 -19.45 -16.58 -1.99
CA LEU A 87 -19.82 -16.03 -3.30
C LEU A 87 -21.28 -15.57 -3.36
N ALA A 88 -22.18 -16.22 -2.63
CA ALA A 88 -23.58 -15.77 -2.54
C ALA A 88 -23.68 -14.37 -1.90
N SER A 89 -22.91 -14.12 -0.84
CA SER A 89 -22.82 -12.79 -0.22
C SER A 89 -22.22 -11.77 -1.18
N TYR A 90 -21.18 -12.14 -1.93
CA TYR A 90 -20.60 -11.31 -2.98
C TYR A 90 -21.64 -10.85 -4.01
N ILE A 91 -22.42 -11.80 -4.58
CA ILE A 91 -23.44 -11.50 -5.59
C ILE A 91 -24.54 -10.60 -5.01
N LYS A 92 -24.97 -10.86 -3.77
CA LYS A 92 -25.98 -10.04 -3.10
C LYS A 92 -25.51 -8.60 -2.91
N THR A 93 -24.32 -8.41 -2.34
CA THR A 93 -23.73 -7.09 -2.14
C THR A 93 -23.53 -6.36 -3.48
N ALA A 94 -23.09 -7.10 -4.52
CA ALA A 94 -22.91 -6.54 -5.85
C ALA A 94 -24.23 -6.02 -6.44
N ARG A 95 -25.34 -6.75 -6.30
CA ARG A 95 -26.67 -6.30 -6.76
C ARG A 95 -27.09 -5.01 -6.08
N GLU A 96 -26.93 -4.91 -4.77
CA GLU A 96 -27.28 -3.73 -4.01
C GLU A 96 -26.47 -2.51 -4.46
N LEU A 97 -25.13 -2.65 -4.57
CA LEU A 97 -24.24 -1.57 -4.99
C LEU A 97 -24.45 -1.16 -6.45
N LEU A 98 -24.72 -2.11 -7.35
CA LEU A 98 -25.03 -1.83 -8.75
C LEU A 98 -26.36 -1.10 -8.90
N ALA A 99 -27.39 -1.48 -8.14
CA ALA A 99 -28.67 -0.78 -8.12
C ALA A 99 -28.51 0.66 -7.64
N ASP A 100 -27.75 0.89 -6.57
CA ASP A 100 -27.45 2.22 -6.05
C ASP A 100 -26.65 3.07 -7.06
N SER A 101 -25.66 2.47 -7.72
CA SER A 101 -24.85 3.13 -8.78
C SER A 101 -25.72 3.51 -9.99
N LYS A 102 -26.60 2.60 -10.44
CA LYS A 102 -27.54 2.86 -11.55
C LYS A 102 -28.51 3.99 -11.21
N ALA A 103 -29.02 4.00 -9.99
CA ALA A 103 -29.90 5.05 -9.48
C ALA A 103 -29.18 6.38 -9.25
N GLY A 104 -27.85 6.43 -9.34
CA GLY A 104 -27.05 7.63 -9.08
C GLY A 104 -27.08 8.06 -7.62
N LYS A 105 -27.31 7.14 -6.68
CA LYS A 105 -27.28 7.43 -5.25
C LYS A 105 -25.93 8.03 -4.84
N ASN A 106 -26.00 9.15 -4.13
CA ASN A 106 -24.83 9.73 -3.49
C ASN A 106 -24.58 9.03 -2.15
N PRO A 107 -23.40 8.39 -1.94
CA PRO A 107 -23.10 7.72 -0.68
C PRO A 107 -23.02 8.66 0.51
N TYR A 108 -22.95 9.96 0.26
CA TYR A 108 -22.86 11.02 1.28
C TYR A 108 -24.16 11.84 1.42
N ASP A 109 -25.27 11.32 0.90
CA ASP A 109 -26.58 11.98 1.03
C ASP A 109 -26.95 12.15 2.52
N GLY A 110 -27.42 13.35 2.88
CA GLY A 110 -27.70 13.72 4.28
C GLY A 110 -26.49 14.08 5.13
N PHE A 111 -25.27 13.98 4.59
CA PHE A 111 -24.05 14.39 5.29
C PHE A 111 -23.61 15.82 4.91
N THR A 112 -23.17 16.57 5.91
CA THR A 112 -22.53 17.88 5.74
C THR A 112 -21.04 17.75 6.04
N PRO A 113 -20.15 18.11 5.08
CA PRO A 113 -18.72 18.09 5.28
C PRO A 113 -18.26 19.28 6.13
N SER A 114 -17.26 19.03 6.95
CA SER A 114 -16.54 20.06 7.69
C SER A 114 -15.05 19.73 7.78
N VAL A 115 -14.25 20.76 8.07
CA VAL A 115 -12.81 20.57 8.25
C VAL A 115 -12.56 19.72 9.49
N PRO A 116 -11.83 18.61 9.37
CA PRO A 116 -11.51 17.75 10.51
C PRO A 116 -10.44 18.40 11.41
N ILE A 117 -10.32 17.89 12.64
CA ILE A 117 -9.28 18.30 13.59
C ILE A 117 -8.26 17.19 13.73
N GLY A 118 -6.97 17.51 13.68
CA GLY A 118 -5.85 16.60 13.84
C GLY A 118 -4.57 17.33 14.20
N GLU A 119 -3.46 16.59 14.30
CA GLU A 119 -2.14 17.16 14.59
C GLU A 119 -1.43 17.59 13.30
N VAL A 120 -0.86 18.79 13.31
CA VAL A 120 0.01 19.31 12.24
C VAL A 120 1.40 19.45 12.79
N LEU A 121 2.37 18.76 12.21
CA LEU A 121 3.74 18.66 12.70
C LEU A 121 4.74 19.11 11.64
N SER A 122 5.72 19.90 12.06
CA SER A 122 6.88 20.26 11.24
C SER A 122 8.17 19.74 11.86
N LEU A 123 9.08 19.27 11.01
CA LEU A 123 10.35 18.67 11.46
C LEU A 123 11.14 19.61 12.37
N GLY A 124 11.54 19.11 13.51
CA GLY A 124 12.38 19.83 14.48
C GLY A 124 11.64 20.75 15.42
N ASP A 125 10.32 20.88 15.32
CA ASP A 125 9.52 21.56 16.33
C ASP A 125 9.42 20.70 17.60
N ASP A 126 9.25 21.34 18.75
CA ASP A 126 9.19 20.65 20.05
C ASP A 126 8.14 19.53 20.08
N ASN A 127 6.97 19.77 19.47
CA ASN A 127 5.92 18.77 19.37
C ASN A 127 6.33 17.60 18.48
N PHE A 128 6.99 17.87 17.35
CA PHE A 128 7.50 16.83 16.47
C PHE A 128 8.48 15.92 17.20
N ILE A 129 9.48 16.51 17.87
CA ILE A 129 10.51 15.79 18.64
C ILE A 129 9.87 14.97 19.76
N LYS A 130 8.92 15.55 20.49
CA LYS A 130 8.18 14.87 21.56
C LYS A 130 7.42 13.66 21.05
N PHE A 131 6.69 13.82 19.93
CA PHE A 131 5.94 12.71 19.36
C PHE A 131 6.82 11.64 18.75
N GLU A 132 7.97 12.01 18.13
CA GLU A 132 8.95 11.01 17.68
C GLU A 132 9.47 10.16 18.86
N ASP A 133 9.83 10.77 20.00
CA ASP A 133 10.32 10.06 21.18
C ASP A 133 9.28 9.05 21.70
N VAL A 134 8.02 9.49 21.82
CA VAL A 134 6.92 8.60 22.22
C VAL A 134 6.75 7.47 21.20
N GLY A 135 6.73 7.81 19.90
CA GLY A 135 6.50 6.83 18.83
C GLY A 135 7.60 5.77 18.75
N VAL A 136 8.85 6.14 18.91
CA VAL A 136 9.95 5.15 18.93
C VAL A 136 9.82 4.22 20.14
N LYS A 137 9.45 4.72 21.31
CA LYS A 137 9.21 3.88 22.50
C LYS A 137 8.03 2.91 22.29
N GLU A 138 6.98 3.35 21.58
CA GLU A 138 5.80 2.54 21.26
C GLU A 138 6.05 1.51 20.15
N ALA A 139 7.06 1.71 19.31
CA ALA A 139 7.30 0.88 18.12
C ALA A 139 7.43 -0.62 18.41
N LYS A 140 7.96 -1.00 19.57
CA LYS A 140 8.04 -2.41 20.01
C LYS A 140 6.66 -3.06 20.20
N ASN A 141 5.60 -2.27 20.34
CA ASN A 141 4.22 -2.72 20.48
C ASN A 141 3.43 -2.61 19.16
N ALA A 142 4.11 -2.46 18.04
CA ALA A 142 3.50 -2.34 16.72
C ALA A 142 3.78 -3.58 15.85
N ALA A 143 2.84 -3.89 14.95
CA ALA A 143 3.05 -4.74 13.79
C ALA A 143 3.01 -3.86 12.54
N PHE A 144 3.84 -4.17 11.56
CA PHE A 144 3.89 -3.46 10.27
C PHE A 144 3.23 -4.29 9.18
N VAL A 145 2.44 -3.66 8.34
CA VAL A 145 1.69 -4.31 7.25
C VAL A 145 1.91 -3.53 5.96
N LEU A 146 2.65 -4.13 5.05
CA LEU A 146 2.94 -3.59 3.72
C LEU A 146 1.94 -4.13 2.70
N VAL A 147 1.32 -3.25 1.94
CA VAL A 147 0.47 -3.61 0.80
C VAL A 147 1.28 -3.59 -0.48
N ALA A 148 1.60 -4.77 -1.02
CA ALA A 148 2.52 -4.96 -2.16
C ALA A 148 2.00 -5.97 -3.20
N GLY A 149 0.69 -5.90 -3.51
CA GLY A 149 0.06 -6.78 -4.50
C GLY A 149 0.19 -6.33 -5.96
N GLY A 150 0.73 -5.14 -6.23
CA GLY A 150 0.81 -4.57 -7.58
C GLY A 150 2.15 -4.79 -8.27
N LEU A 151 2.12 -5.08 -9.59
CA LEU A 151 3.31 -5.09 -10.45
C LEU A 151 3.81 -3.69 -10.81
N GLY A 152 5.05 -3.63 -11.27
CA GLY A 152 5.72 -2.39 -11.71
C GLY A 152 5.37 -1.92 -13.12
N GLU A 153 4.50 -2.59 -13.86
CA GLU A 153 4.19 -2.29 -15.27
C GLU A 153 3.79 -0.83 -15.51
N ARG A 154 2.97 -0.26 -14.62
CA ARG A 154 2.59 1.16 -14.70
C ARG A 154 3.76 2.13 -14.54
N LEU A 155 4.88 1.66 -13.97
CA LEU A 155 6.12 2.43 -13.80
C LEU A 155 7.04 2.31 -15.01
N GLY A 156 6.74 1.41 -15.95
CA GLY A 156 7.66 0.98 -17.00
C GLY A 156 8.74 0.02 -16.49
N TYR A 157 8.41 -0.79 -15.49
CA TYR A 157 9.30 -1.73 -14.82
C TYR A 157 8.65 -3.13 -14.75
N ASN A 158 9.32 -4.14 -15.29
CA ASN A 158 8.79 -5.50 -15.40
C ASN A 158 8.89 -6.33 -14.10
N GLY A 159 9.51 -5.77 -13.07
CA GLY A 159 9.63 -6.42 -11.76
C GLY A 159 8.51 -6.03 -10.80
N ILE A 160 8.58 -6.59 -9.58
CA ILE A 160 7.73 -6.16 -8.47
C ILE A 160 8.21 -4.79 -7.96
N LYS A 161 7.29 -3.92 -7.62
CA LYS A 161 7.61 -2.53 -7.23
C LYS A 161 8.56 -2.43 -6.04
N VAL A 162 8.42 -3.32 -5.06
CA VAL A 162 9.26 -3.30 -3.86
C VAL A 162 10.72 -3.72 -4.13
N ALA A 163 11.00 -4.35 -5.28
CA ALA A 163 12.35 -4.67 -5.72
C ALA A 163 13.05 -3.49 -6.42
N LEU A 164 12.27 -2.48 -6.84
CA LEU A 164 12.83 -1.28 -7.46
C LEU A 164 13.75 -0.57 -6.46
N PRO A 165 14.97 -0.16 -6.85
CA PRO A 165 15.79 0.71 -6.02
C PRO A 165 15.03 1.98 -5.65
N ALA A 166 14.98 2.31 -4.37
CA ALA A 166 14.42 3.58 -3.91
C ALA A 166 15.31 4.75 -4.35
N GLU A 167 16.64 4.51 -4.34
CA GLU A 167 17.64 5.42 -4.87
C GLU A 167 18.83 4.62 -5.45
N THR A 168 19.54 5.22 -6.39
CA THR A 168 20.61 4.56 -7.15
C THR A 168 22.01 4.79 -6.57
N THR A 169 22.18 5.65 -5.58
CA THR A 169 23.47 5.89 -4.89
C THR A 169 23.96 4.62 -4.20
N THR A 170 23.09 3.92 -3.49
CA THR A 170 23.42 2.65 -2.81
C THR A 170 22.75 1.45 -3.47
N GLY A 171 21.75 1.66 -4.32
CA GLY A 171 20.95 0.61 -4.93
C GLY A 171 19.98 -0.07 -3.95
N THR A 172 19.74 0.52 -2.79
CA THR A 172 18.81 -0.02 -1.78
C THR A 172 17.38 -0.03 -2.33
N CYS A 173 16.78 -1.22 -2.47
CA CYS A 173 15.41 -1.34 -2.93
C CYS A 173 14.40 -0.95 -1.83
N PHE A 174 13.14 -0.70 -2.23
CA PHE A 174 12.10 -0.30 -1.27
C PHE A 174 11.92 -1.32 -0.15
N LEU A 175 11.85 -2.61 -0.45
CA LEU A 175 11.68 -3.65 0.57
C LEU A 175 12.84 -3.68 1.57
N GLN A 176 14.07 -3.56 1.09
CA GLN A 176 15.25 -3.45 1.94
C GLN A 176 15.19 -2.23 2.85
N LEU A 177 14.83 -1.06 2.30
CA LEU A 177 14.69 0.18 3.06
C LEU A 177 13.65 0.04 4.18
N TYR A 178 12.52 -0.58 3.89
CA TYR A 178 11.46 -0.80 4.87
C TYR A 178 11.90 -1.77 5.99
N ILE A 179 12.50 -2.89 5.62
CA ILE A 179 12.99 -3.88 6.60
C ILE A 179 14.06 -3.27 7.49
N GLU A 180 15.04 -2.58 6.92
CA GLU A 180 16.10 -1.91 7.69
C GLU A 180 15.54 -0.81 8.61
N SER A 181 14.46 -0.14 8.20
CA SER A 181 13.78 0.87 9.02
C SER A 181 13.02 0.22 10.20
N ILE A 182 12.34 -0.89 9.96
CA ILE A 182 11.64 -1.65 11.02
C ILE A 182 12.66 -2.18 12.05
N LEU A 183 13.77 -2.74 11.58
CA LEU A 183 14.86 -3.21 12.46
C LEU A 183 15.47 -2.07 13.27
N ALA A 184 15.68 -0.90 12.66
CA ALA A 184 16.18 0.28 13.36
C ALA A 184 15.20 0.76 14.45
N LEU A 185 13.89 0.75 14.19
CA LEU A 185 12.85 1.05 15.17
C LEU A 185 12.83 0.03 16.30
N GLN A 186 12.87 -1.26 15.98
CA GLN A 186 12.90 -2.36 16.94
C GLN A 186 14.06 -2.17 17.94
N GLU A 187 15.21 -1.86 17.43
CA GLU A 187 16.41 -1.69 18.22
C GLU A 187 16.41 -0.39 19.03
N ALA A 188 15.99 0.73 18.42
CA ALA A 188 15.87 2.02 19.11
C ALA A 188 14.83 1.94 20.25
N SER A 189 13.69 1.29 20.00
CA SER A 189 12.64 1.08 21.01
C SER A 189 13.17 0.28 22.20
N SER A 190 13.91 -0.79 21.97
CA SER A 190 14.54 -1.60 23.04
C SER A 190 15.52 -0.78 23.86
N ARG A 191 16.40 0.00 23.24
CA ARG A 191 17.36 0.85 23.94
C ARG A 191 16.70 1.89 24.83
N LEU A 192 15.68 2.57 24.31
CA LEU A 192 15.00 3.66 25.02
C LEU A 192 14.09 3.18 26.17
N THR A 193 13.64 1.95 26.11
CA THR A 193 12.75 1.38 27.13
C THR A 193 13.48 0.48 28.14
N GLN A 194 14.81 0.43 28.10
CA GLN A 194 15.68 -0.39 28.98
C GLN A 194 15.23 -1.87 29.06
N GLY A 195 14.70 -2.38 27.97
CA GLY A 195 14.26 -3.78 27.86
C GLY A 195 15.46 -4.73 27.86
N THR A 196 15.43 -5.72 28.73
CA THR A 196 16.45 -6.78 28.78
C THR A 196 16.35 -7.77 27.62
N CYS A 197 15.21 -7.79 26.92
CA CYS A 197 14.95 -8.62 25.74
C CYS A 197 14.42 -7.76 24.61
N GLN A 198 15.03 -7.86 23.45
CA GLN A 198 14.56 -7.18 22.25
C GLN A 198 13.28 -7.85 21.73
N LYS A 199 12.16 -7.14 21.80
CA LYS A 199 10.90 -7.62 21.25
C LYS A 199 10.93 -7.51 19.73
N GLU A 200 10.75 -8.63 19.04
CA GLU A 200 10.71 -8.69 17.59
C GLU A 200 9.42 -8.08 17.05
N ILE A 201 9.55 -7.16 16.11
CA ILE A 201 8.41 -6.49 15.46
C ILE A 201 7.91 -7.38 14.32
N PRO A 202 6.63 -7.79 14.31
CA PRO A 202 6.06 -8.54 13.18
C PRO A 202 5.96 -7.67 11.93
N PHE A 203 6.24 -8.29 10.79
CA PHE A 203 6.13 -7.67 9.47
C PHE A 203 5.29 -8.55 8.54
N VAL A 204 4.17 -8.02 8.08
CA VAL A 204 3.28 -8.69 7.12
C VAL A 204 3.39 -8.00 5.77
N ILE A 205 3.46 -8.79 4.71
CA ILE A 205 3.44 -8.30 3.32
C ILE A 205 2.24 -8.92 2.62
N MET A 206 1.28 -8.09 2.20
CA MET A 206 0.20 -8.55 1.34
C MET A 206 0.70 -8.60 -0.10
N THR A 207 0.63 -9.77 -0.70
CA THR A 207 1.02 -10.05 -2.08
C THR A 207 -0.19 -10.44 -2.93
N SER A 208 0.01 -10.60 -4.22
CA SER A 208 -0.95 -11.18 -5.17
C SER A 208 -0.37 -12.42 -5.83
N ASP A 209 -1.14 -13.11 -6.68
CA ASP A 209 -0.61 -14.19 -7.51
C ASP A 209 0.59 -13.73 -8.35
N ASP A 210 0.57 -12.48 -8.81
CA ASP A 210 1.60 -11.92 -9.69
C ASP A 210 2.87 -11.53 -8.93
N THR A 211 2.81 -11.28 -7.62
CA THR A 211 3.94 -10.74 -6.83
C THR A 211 4.45 -11.69 -5.74
N HIS A 212 3.70 -12.73 -5.39
CA HIS A 212 4.00 -13.56 -4.22
C HIS A 212 5.36 -14.26 -4.32
N THR A 213 5.57 -15.01 -5.39
CA THR A 213 6.82 -15.77 -5.59
C THR A 213 8.02 -14.82 -5.70
N CYS A 214 7.90 -13.76 -6.51
CA CYS A 214 9.00 -12.79 -6.66
C CYS A 214 9.32 -12.07 -5.34
N THR A 215 8.34 -11.82 -4.48
CA THR A 215 8.58 -11.23 -3.15
C THR A 215 9.31 -12.20 -2.24
N LEU A 216 8.91 -13.47 -2.24
CA LEU A 216 9.58 -14.52 -1.46
C LEU A 216 11.03 -14.71 -1.92
N ASP A 217 11.25 -14.83 -3.24
CA ASP A 217 12.59 -14.96 -3.83
C ASP A 217 13.49 -13.77 -3.47
N LEU A 218 12.95 -12.55 -3.49
CA LEU A 218 13.69 -11.34 -3.10
C LEU A 218 14.12 -11.39 -1.63
N LEU A 219 13.24 -11.84 -0.74
CA LEU A 219 13.53 -11.98 0.69
C LEU A 219 14.60 -13.07 0.93
N GLU A 220 14.40 -14.26 0.39
CA GLU A 220 15.29 -15.42 0.60
C GLU A 220 16.68 -15.17 0.00
N SER A 221 16.76 -14.65 -1.22
CA SER A 221 18.03 -14.37 -1.91
C SER A 221 18.87 -13.31 -1.19
N ASN A 222 18.25 -12.47 -0.35
CA ASN A 222 18.92 -11.43 0.43
C ASN A 222 18.91 -11.70 1.93
N SER A 223 18.72 -12.96 2.35
CA SER A 223 18.68 -13.34 3.77
C SER A 223 17.75 -12.43 4.59
N TYR A 224 16.57 -12.11 4.03
CA TYR A 224 15.56 -11.22 4.62
C TYR A 224 16.10 -9.84 5.01
N PHE A 225 17.16 -9.37 4.34
CA PHE A 225 17.84 -8.09 4.63
C PHE A 225 18.22 -7.91 6.12
N GLY A 226 18.54 -9.01 6.79
CA GLY A 226 18.91 -9.05 8.21
C GLY A 226 17.75 -9.20 9.20
N MET A 227 16.50 -9.21 8.75
CA MET A 227 15.34 -9.54 9.60
C MET A 227 15.24 -11.07 9.75
N LYS A 228 14.77 -11.56 10.88
CA LYS A 228 14.52 -12.98 11.05
C LYS A 228 13.32 -13.40 10.17
N ALA A 229 13.44 -14.52 9.47
CA ALA A 229 12.35 -15.04 8.64
C ALA A 229 11.04 -15.26 9.44
N SER A 230 11.15 -15.59 10.73
CA SER A 230 9.99 -15.73 11.63
C SER A 230 9.18 -14.46 11.86
N GLN A 231 9.79 -13.28 11.67
CA GLN A 231 9.11 -11.99 11.79
C GLN A 231 8.27 -11.65 10.55
N VAL A 232 8.59 -12.26 9.40
CA VAL A 232 7.95 -11.93 8.10
C VAL A 232 6.86 -12.94 7.79
N LYS A 233 5.68 -12.43 7.44
CA LYS A 233 4.56 -13.24 6.96
C LYS A 233 4.03 -12.70 5.66
N LEU A 234 3.93 -13.55 4.64
CA LEU A 234 3.29 -13.22 3.37
C LEU A 234 1.83 -13.64 3.43
N LEU A 235 0.92 -12.71 3.12
CA LEU A 235 -0.51 -12.98 2.94
C LEU A 235 -0.88 -12.72 1.49
N LYS A 236 -1.34 -13.75 0.79
CA LYS A 236 -1.66 -13.65 -0.62
C LYS A 236 -3.12 -13.24 -0.82
N GLN A 237 -3.33 -12.11 -1.50
CA GLN A 237 -4.64 -11.64 -1.92
C GLN A 237 -5.18 -12.49 -3.07
N GLU A 238 -6.43 -12.90 -2.99
CA GLU A 238 -7.13 -13.56 -4.06
C GLU A 238 -7.90 -12.56 -4.94
N LYS A 239 -8.20 -12.98 -6.20
CA LYS A 239 -9.05 -12.20 -7.10
C LYS A 239 -10.52 -12.49 -6.81
N VAL A 240 -11.40 -11.55 -7.16
CA VAL A 240 -12.86 -11.71 -7.09
C VAL A 240 -13.47 -11.86 -8.48
N ALA A 241 -14.66 -12.42 -8.54
CA ALA A 241 -15.39 -12.60 -9.79
C ALA A 241 -15.76 -11.25 -10.44
N CYS A 242 -15.64 -11.17 -11.75
CA CYS A 242 -16.14 -10.04 -12.53
C CYS A 242 -17.64 -10.16 -12.76
N LEU A 243 -18.28 -9.01 -13.00
CA LEU A 243 -19.71 -8.81 -13.22
C LEU A 243 -19.91 -8.17 -14.60
N ASP A 244 -20.86 -8.64 -15.38
CA ASP A 244 -21.08 -8.15 -16.74
C ASP A 244 -22.40 -7.37 -16.94
N ASP A 245 -23.28 -7.35 -15.92
CA ASP A 245 -24.51 -6.56 -15.93
C ASP A 245 -24.93 -6.02 -14.56
N ASN A 246 -26.04 -5.28 -14.52
CA ASN A 246 -26.57 -4.66 -13.30
C ASN A 246 -27.21 -5.67 -12.32
N ASP A 247 -27.47 -6.91 -12.74
CA ASP A 247 -28.02 -7.97 -11.90
C ASP A 247 -26.93 -8.84 -11.27
N ALA A 248 -25.68 -8.35 -11.33
CA ALA A 248 -24.47 -9.05 -10.84
C ALA A 248 -24.26 -10.42 -11.50
N ARG A 249 -24.53 -10.51 -12.80
CA ARG A 249 -24.24 -11.68 -13.61
C ARG A 249 -22.73 -11.86 -13.66
N LEU A 250 -22.24 -13.04 -13.27
CA LEU A 250 -20.81 -13.35 -13.27
C LEU A 250 -20.28 -13.45 -14.70
N ALA A 251 -19.23 -12.72 -15.00
CA ALA A 251 -18.62 -12.72 -16.33
C ALA A 251 -17.76 -13.97 -16.54
N LEU A 252 -17.90 -14.58 -17.72
CA LEU A 252 -17.00 -15.64 -18.18
C LEU A 252 -15.77 -15.02 -18.86
N ASP A 253 -14.67 -15.77 -18.82
CA ASP A 253 -13.46 -15.42 -19.56
C ASP A 253 -13.77 -15.41 -21.07
N PRO A 254 -13.39 -14.36 -21.83
CA PRO A 254 -13.70 -14.26 -23.26
C PRO A 254 -13.15 -15.42 -24.11
N HIS A 255 -12.11 -16.09 -23.61
CA HIS A 255 -11.41 -17.16 -24.32
C HIS A 255 -11.68 -18.56 -23.75
N ASN A 256 -12.39 -18.64 -22.60
CA ASN A 256 -12.69 -19.90 -21.95
C ASN A 256 -14.08 -19.88 -21.27
N LYS A 257 -15.06 -20.49 -21.89
CA LYS A 257 -16.43 -20.61 -21.36
C LYS A 257 -16.59 -21.40 -20.06
N TYR A 258 -15.54 -22.09 -19.62
CA TYR A 258 -15.49 -22.83 -18.35
C TYR A 258 -14.71 -22.08 -17.27
N LYS A 259 -14.45 -20.79 -17.45
CA LYS A 259 -13.68 -20.01 -16.50
C LYS A 259 -14.40 -18.70 -16.18
N ILE A 260 -14.58 -18.42 -14.89
CA ILE A 260 -15.09 -17.12 -14.45
C ILE A 260 -13.95 -16.09 -14.60
N GLN A 261 -14.26 -14.96 -15.22
CA GLN A 261 -13.35 -13.84 -15.29
C GLN A 261 -13.14 -13.25 -13.90
N THR A 262 -11.90 -12.95 -13.55
CA THR A 262 -11.55 -12.41 -12.23
C THR A 262 -10.67 -11.17 -12.34
N LYS A 263 -10.78 -10.29 -11.35
CA LYS A 263 -9.95 -9.10 -11.20
C LYS A 263 -9.56 -8.93 -9.73
N PRO A 264 -8.49 -8.18 -9.42
CA PRO A 264 -8.18 -7.82 -8.04
C PRO A 264 -9.35 -7.08 -7.38
N HIS A 265 -9.67 -7.45 -6.14
CA HIS A 265 -10.71 -6.83 -5.35
C HIS A 265 -10.31 -5.44 -4.84
N GLY A 266 -9.03 -5.27 -4.52
CA GLY A 266 -8.48 -4.04 -4.01
C GLY A 266 -7.67 -4.26 -2.74
N HIS A 267 -6.91 -3.24 -2.35
CA HIS A 267 -6.02 -3.36 -1.20
C HIS A 267 -6.75 -3.36 0.16
N GLY A 268 -8.06 -3.15 0.18
CA GLY A 268 -8.88 -3.35 1.37
C GLY A 268 -8.91 -4.79 1.88
N ASP A 269 -8.62 -5.77 1.01
CA ASP A 269 -8.50 -7.18 1.40
C ASP A 269 -7.45 -7.45 2.49
N VAL A 270 -6.52 -6.52 2.71
CA VAL A 270 -5.55 -6.64 3.80
C VAL A 270 -6.24 -6.83 5.15
N HIS A 271 -7.39 -6.22 5.35
CA HIS A 271 -8.16 -6.35 6.59
C HIS A 271 -8.77 -7.74 6.76
N SER A 272 -9.39 -8.26 5.71
CA SER A 272 -9.97 -9.62 5.73
C SER A 272 -8.90 -10.71 5.84
N LEU A 273 -7.75 -10.52 5.19
CA LEU A 273 -6.62 -11.44 5.26
C LEU A 273 -5.99 -11.48 6.65
N LEU A 274 -5.80 -10.33 7.29
CA LEU A 274 -5.31 -10.28 8.67
C LEU A 274 -6.28 -10.95 9.64
N TYR A 275 -7.58 -10.73 9.46
CA TYR A 275 -8.61 -11.35 10.29
C TYR A 275 -8.63 -12.88 10.10
N SER A 276 -8.72 -13.35 8.85
CA SER A 276 -8.83 -14.78 8.53
C SER A 276 -7.56 -15.58 8.82
N SER A 277 -6.39 -14.95 8.79
CA SER A 277 -5.11 -15.60 9.12
C SER A 277 -4.93 -15.90 10.60
N GLY A 278 -5.73 -15.31 11.48
CA GLY A 278 -5.59 -15.44 12.94
C GLY A 278 -4.44 -14.59 13.52
N LEU A 279 -3.69 -13.86 12.71
CA LEU A 279 -2.55 -13.05 13.18
C LEU A 279 -2.94 -11.98 14.20
N LEU A 280 -4.13 -11.39 14.07
CA LEU A 280 -4.59 -10.36 15.00
C LEU A 280 -4.69 -10.90 16.44
N ASN A 281 -5.18 -12.14 16.62
CA ASN A 281 -5.25 -12.77 17.94
C ASN A 281 -3.84 -13.07 18.48
N VAL A 282 -2.93 -13.56 17.64
CA VAL A 282 -1.52 -13.78 18.02
C VAL A 282 -0.87 -12.48 18.49
N TRP A 283 -1.13 -11.37 17.80
CA TRP A 283 -0.61 -10.06 18.18
C TRP A 283 -1.21 -9.54 19.48
N HIS A 284 -2.53 -9.71 19.68
CA HIS A 284 -3.20 -9.38 20.93
C HIS A 284 -2.60 -10.15 22.11
N ASP A 285 -2.44 -11.47 21.98
CA ASP A 285 -1.85 -12.33 23.02
C ASP A 285 -0.38 -11.97 23.30
N SER A 286 0.32 -11.47 22.29
CA SER A 286 1.69 -10.94 22.41
C SER A 286 1.74 -9.50 22.94
N ARG A 287 0.60 -8.92 23.33
CA ARG A 287 0.45 -7.56 23.86
C ARG A 287 0.97 -6.49 22.89
N LEU A 288 0.74 -6.67 21.60
CA LEU A 288 0.87 -5.58 20.65
C LEU A 288 -0.31 -4.62 20.83
N ARG A 289 -0.08 -3.35 20.49
CA ARG A 289 -1.09 -2.31 20.61
C ARG A 289 -1.44 -1.68 19.27
N TRP A 290 -0.50 -1.66 18.31
CA TRP A 290 -0.63 -0.92 17.07
C TRP A 290 -0.46 -1.81 15.85
N VAL A 291 -1.19 -1.47 14.79
CA VAL A 291 -0.99 -2.02 13.45
C VAL A 291 -0.75 -0.86 12.49
N ILE A 292 0.38 -0.86 11.80
CA ILE A 292 0.81 0.22 10.92
C ILE A 292 0.76 -0.28 9.48
N PHE A 293 -0.15 0.30 8.70
CA PHE A 293 -0.35 -0.03 7.28
C PHE A 293 0.36 0.97 6.39
N PHE A 294 1.00 0.50 5.34
CA PHE A 294 1.69 1.37 4.39
C PHE A 294 1.78 0.80 2.98
N GLN A 295 2.11 1.68 2.03
CA GLN A 295 2.16 1.42 0.59
C GLN A 295 3.57 1.01 0.14
N ASP A 296 3.66 0.48 -1.09
CA ASP A 296 4.84 -0.23 -1.61
C ASP A 296 6.00 0.66 -2.10
N THR A 297 5.77 1.92 -2.47
CA THR A 297 6.79 2.76 -3.13
C THR A 297 6.85 4.20 -2.63
N ASN A 298 6.96 4.40 -1.32
CA ASN A 298 7.22 5.71 -0.73
C ASN A 298 8.50 5.67 0.12
N GLY A 299 9.61 6.16 -0.42
CA GLY A 299 10.93 6.15 0.24
C GLY A 299 11.05 7.10 1.44
N LEU A 300 10.07 7.97 1.69
CA LEU A 300 10.06 8.93 2.80
C LEU A 300 9.29 8.44 4.03
N LEU A 301 8.52 7.39 3.88
CA LEU A 301 7.52 6.96 4.85
C LEU A 301 8.03 6.87 6.29
N PHE A 302 9.15 6.19 6.49
CA PHE A 302 9.69 5.96 7.83
C PHE A 302 10.23 7.21 8.53
N LYS A 303 10.35 8.33 7.80
CA LYS A 303 10.63 9.65 8.41
C LYS A 303 9.40 10.25 9.10
N ALA A 304 8.20 9.81 8.73
CA ALA A 304 6.92 10.27 9.27
C ALA A 304 6.32 9.32 10.33
N ILE A 305 6.60 8.04 10.25
CA ILE A 305 5.99 7.01 11.12
C ILE A 305 6.24 7.25 12.61
N PRO A 306 7.48 7.53 13.08
CA PRO A 306 7.71 7.67 14.52
C PRO A 306 6.85 8.77 15.15
N ALA A 307 6.84 9.97 14.59
CA ALA A 307 6.02 11.06 15.09
C ALA A 307 4.52 10.74 15.04
N SER A 308 4.05 10.14 13.93
CA SER A 308 2.64 9.75 13.78
C SER A 308 2.21 8.68 14.76
N LEU A 309 3.07 7.71 15.07
CA LEU A 309 2.82 6.70 16.10
C LEU A 309 2.75 7.35 17.50
N GLY A 310 3.61 8.31 17.76
CA GLY A 310 3.58 9.11 18.99
C GLY A 310 2.27 9.90 19.15
N VAL A 311 1.75 10.48 18.06
CA VAL A 311 0.43 11.11 18.04
C VAL A 311 -0.66 10.09 18.38
N SER A 312 -0.64 8.93 17.73
CA SER A 312 -1.62 7.86 17.99
C SER A 312 -1.66 7.47 19.46
N ALA A 313 -0.48 7.26 20.06
CA ALA A 313 -0.36 6.87 21.47
C ALA A 313 -0.80 7.97 22.43
N THR A 314 -0.43 9.22 22.17
CA THR A 314 -0.73 10.35 23.06
C THR A 314 -2.19 10.80 22.98
N LYS A 315 -2.78 10.77 21.77
CA LYS A 315 -4.18 11.15 21.54
C LYS A 315 -5.14 9.97 21.69
N GLU A 316 -4.61 8.78 21.92
CA GLU A 316 -5.38 7.53 22.03
C GLU A 316 -6.32 7.33 20.81
N TYR A 317 -5.80 7.55 19.61
CA TYR A 317 -6.59 7.35 18.39
C TYR A 317 -6.77 5.85 18.10
N HIS A 318 -8.02 5.45 17.84
CA HIS A 318 -8.32 4.11 17.29
C HIS A 318 -7.85 4.02 15.83
N VAL A 319 -7.92 5.15 15.10
CA VAL A 319 -7.39 5.30 13.73
C VAL A 319 -6.67 6.63 13.64
N ASN A 320 -5.45 6.60 13.15
CA ASN A 320 -4.67 7.77 12.77
C ASN A 320 -4.26 7.64 11.30
N SER A 321 -4.73 8.53 10.46
CA SER A 321 -4.33 8.61 9.04
C SER A 321 -3.14 9.53 8.88
N LEU A 322 -2.09 9.09 8.19
CA LEU A 322 -0.99 9.97 7.82
C LEU A 322 -1.42 10.83 6.64
N ALA A 323 -1.17 12.11 6.75
CA ALA A 323 -1.62 13.11 5.79
C ALA A 323 -0.52 14.12 5.46
N VAL A 324 -0.70 14.79 4.34
CA VAL A 324 0.15 15.91 3.88
C VAL A 324 -0.73 17.11 3.50
N PRO A 325 -0.18 18.35 3.48
CA PRO A 325 -0.87 19.47 2.87
C PRO A 325 -1.26 19.15 1.43
N ARG A 326 -2.52 19.40 1.05
CA ARG A 326 -3.08 19.11 -0.27
C ARG A 326 -3.53 20.40 -0.95
N LYS A 327 -3.21 20.59 -2.21
CA LYS A 327 -3.83 21.64 -3.03
C LYS A 327 -5.26 21.24 -3.41
N ALA A 328 -6.13 22.23 -3.50
CA ALA A 328 -7.50 22.00 -3.95
C ALA A 328 -7.52 21.27 -5.29
N LYS A 329 -8.39 20.25 -5.40
CA LYS A 329 -8.57 19.41 -6.59
C LYS A 329 -7.36 18.55 -6.98
N GLU A 330 -6.31 18.54 -6.18
CA GLU A 330 -5.20 17.59 -6.35
C GLU A 330 -5.73 16.15 -6.25
N ALA A 331 -5.17 15.23 -7.08
CA ALA A 331 -5.60 13.85 -7.20
C ALA A 331 -5.19 12.97 -5.98
N ILE A 332 -5.52 13.45 -4.81
CA ILE A 332 -5.35 12.81 -3.50
C ILE A 332 -6.67 12.95 -2.75
N GLY A 333 -7.13 11.89 -2.08
CA GLY A 333 -8.31 11.95 -1.23
C GLY A 333 -8.15 12.95 -0.09
N GLY A 334 -9.22 13.67 0.26
CA GLY A 334 -9.24 14.62 1.37
C GLY A 334 -9.79 14.00 2.64
N ILE A 335 -9.08 14.14 3.76
CA ILE A 335 -9.61 13.72 5.06
C ILE A 335 -10.68 14.74 5.45
N THR A 336 -11.90 14.27 5.67
CA THR A 336 -13.09 15.08 5.85
C THR A 336 -13.89 14.58 7.04
N LYS A 337 -14.38 15.49 7.87
CA LYS A 337 -15.40 15.16 8.86
C LYS A 337 -16.77 15.28 8.20
N LEU A 338 -17.54 14.21 8.21
CA LEU A 338 -18.91 14.18 7.72
C LEU A 338 -19.87 14.05 8.89
N THR A 339 -20.86 14.95 8.97
CA THR A 339 -21.92 14.92 9.99
C THR A 339 -23.25 14.73 9.30
N HIS A 340 -23.94 13.65 9.64
CA HIS A 340 -25.28 13.35 9.13
C HIS A 340 -26.35 14.16 9.86
N SER A 341 -27.48 14.37 9.21
CA SER A 341 -28.63 15.12 9.77
C SER A 341 -29.19 14.55 11.08
N ASP A 342 -28.96 13.26 11.37
CA ASP A 342 -29.31 12.62 12.64
C ASP A 342 -28.28 12.80 13.76
N GLY A 343 -27.20 13.56 13.52
CA GLY A 343 -26.15 13.87 14.49
C GLY A 343 -24.96 12.89 14.48
N ARG A 344 -25.01 11.79 13.74
CA ARG A 344 -23.84 10.91 13.56
C ARG A 344 -22.72 11.63 12.84
N SER A 345 -21.50 11.42 13.27
CA SER A 345 -20.33 11.98 12.56
C SER A 345 -19.24 10.94 12.38
N MET A 346 -18.46 11.08 11.32
CA MET A 346 -17.30 10.25 11.02
C MET A 346 -16.20 11.09 10.37
N VAL A 347 -14.96 10.68 10.56
CA VAL A 347 -13.79 11.25 9.87
C VAL A 347 -13.26 10.20 8.91
N ILE A 348 -13.33 10.48 7.62
CA ILE A 348 -13.03 9.52 6.55
C ILE A 348 -12.24 10.16 5.42
N ASN A 349 -11.67 9.33 4.57
CA ASN A 349 -11.18 9.73 3.27
C ASN A 349 -12.35 9.95 2.30
N VAL A 350 -12.43 11.13 1.70
CA VAL A 350 -13.32 11.41 0.57
C VAL A 350 -12.46 11.60 -0.66
N GLU A 351 -12.72 10.82 -1.70
CA GLU A 351 -11.95 10.90 -2.94
C GLU A 351 -12.05 12.30 -3.57
N TYR A 352 -10.96 12.79 -4.17
CA TYR A 352 -10.87 14.15 -4.67
C TYR A 352 -11.97 14.51 -5.68
N ASN A 353 -12.41 13.55 -6.49
CA ASN A 353 -13.49 13.71 -7.47
C ASN A 353 -14.89 13.71 -6.84
N GLN A 354 -15.02 13.32 -5.57
CA GLN A 354 -16.27 13.35 -4.80
C GLN A 354 -16.32 14.55 -3.85
N LEU A 355 -15.17 15.03 -3.38
CA LEU A 355 -15.10 16.11 -2.38
C LEU A 355 -15.61 17.45 -2.93
N ASP A 356 -15.17 17.87 -4.12
CA ASP A 356 -15.63 19.13 -4.72
C ASP A 356 -17.15 19.15 -4.97
N PRO A 357 -17.77 18.13 -5.59
CA PRO A 357 -19.22 18.06 -5.71
C PRO A 357 -19.96 18.04 -4.38
N LEU A 358 -19.44 17.33 -3.38
CA LEU A 358 -20.05 17.26 -2.05
C LEU A 358 -20.06 18.65 -1.36
N LEU A 359 -18.95 19.35 -1.41
CA LEU A 359 -18.84 20.72 -0.87
C LEU A 359 -19.82 21.66 -1.55
N ARG A 360 -19.90 21.64 -2.88
CA ARG A 360 -20.85 22.49 -3.64
C ARG A 360 -22.31 22.19 -3.29
N ALA A 361 -22.65 20.93 -3.11
CA ALA A 361 -24.01 20.50 -2.76
C ALA A 361 -24.42 20.87 -1.33
N THR A 362 -23.47 21.23 -0.46
CA THR A 362 -23.68 21.41 0.98
C THR A 362 -23.34 22.83 1.49
N GLY A 363 -23.46 23.83 0.62
CA GLY A 363 -23.36 25.25 1.01
C GLY A 363 -21.97 25.87 0.81
N HIS A 364 -21.06 25.20 0.11
CA HIS A 364 -19.76 25.74 -0.30
C HIS A 364 -19.73 25.96 -1.82
N PRO A 365 -20.26 27.09 -2.35
CA PRO A 365 -20.48 27.26 -3.80
C PRO A 365 -19.18 27.18 -4.62
N ASP A 366 -18.05 27.56 -4.01
CA ASP A 366 -16.74 27.51 -4.65
C ASP A 366 -16.13 26.08 -4.66
N GLY A 367 -16.71 25.15 -3.90
CA GLY A 367 -16.26 23.75 -3.79
C GLY A 367 -14.95 23.62 -3.02
N ASP A 368 -14.07 22.74 -3.51
CA ASP A 368 -12.73 22.52 -2.94
C ASP A 368 -11.79 23.63 -3.42
N VAL A 369 -11.43 24.55 -2.54
CA VAL A 369 -10.58 25.71 -2.79
C VAL A 369 -9.45 25.80 -1.78
N ASN A 370 -8.35 26.45 -2.17
CA ASN A 370 -7.25 26.70 -1.25
C ASN A 370 -7.61 27.85 -0.29
N CYS A 371 -7.24 27.69 0.98
CA CYS A 371 -7.32 28.76 1.98
C CYS A 371 -6.06 29.66 1.95
N GLU A 372 -5.94 30.55 2.91
CA GLU A 372 -4.82 31.50 3.03
C GLU A 372 -3.44 30.82 3.12
N THR A 373 -3.38 29.57 3.54
CA THR A 373 -2.13 28.79 3.58
C THR A 373 -1.65 28.36 2.20
N GLY A 374 -2.45 28.57 1.14
CA GLY A 374 -2.18 28.08 -0.21
C GLY A 374 -2.56 26.59 -0.43
N TYR A 375 -3.20 25.97 0.56
CA TYR A 375 -3.67 24.57 0.52
C TYR A 375 -5.16 24.46 0.81
N SER A 376 -5.78 23.36 0.38
CA SER A 376 -7.14 23.01 0.80
C SER A 376 -7.18 22.79 2.31
N PRO A 377 -8.26 23.20 3.01
CA PRO A 377 -8.40 22.90 4.43
C PRO A 377 -8.59 21.41 4.73
N PHE A 378 -8.83 20.58 3.71
CA PHE A 378 -8.97 19.13 3.81
C PHE A 378 -7.64 18.45 3.50
N PRO A 379 -6.94 17.89 4.51
CA PRO A 379 -5.62 17.32 4.32
C PRO A 379 -5.62 16.14 3.35
N GLY A 380 -4.52 15.96 2.61
CA GLY A 380 -4.35 14.87 1.68
C GLY A 380 -4.00 13.55 2.40
N ASN A 381 -4.82 12.55 2.20
CA ASN A 381 -4.58 11.21 2.73
C ASN A 381 -3.54 10.47 1.89
N ILE A 382 -2.43 10.08 2.49
CA ILE A 382 -1.37 9.33 1.80
C ILE A 382 -1.50 7.81 1.92
N ASN A 383 -2.67 7.33 2.34
CA ASN A 383 -3.02 5.91 2.46
C ASN A 383 -2.08 5.12 3.36
N GLN A 384 -1.74 5.70 4.49
CA GLN A 384 -0.97 5.08 5.55
C GLN A 384 -1.72 5.28 6.85
N LEU A 385 -1.97 4.18 7.53
CA LEU A 385 -2.85 4.14 8.69
C LEU A 385 -2.13 3.54 9.88
N ILE A 386 -2.37 4.11 11.05
CA ILE A 386 -2.01 3.51 12.34
C ILE A 386 -3.31 3.18 13.06
N LEU A 387 -3.54 1.91 13.32
CA LEU A 387 -4.74 1.41 13.99
C LEU A 387 -4.39 0.89 15.39
N GLU A 388 -5.24 1.19 16.37
CA GLU A 388 -5.18 0.55 17.68
C GLU A 388 -5.75 -0.86 17.58
N LEU A 389 -5.00 -1.87 18.03
CA LEU A 389 -5.26 -3.29 17.75
C LEU A 389 -6.57 -3.79 18.34
N ASP A 390 -6.88 -3.48 19.61
CA ASP A 390 -8.08 -4.01 20.29
C ASP A 390 -9.39 -3.51 19.66
N PRO A 391 -9.57 -2.20 19.40
CA PRO A 391 -10.71 -1.72 18.63
C PRO A 391 -10.78 -2.31 17.21
N TYR A 392 -9.63 -2.51 16.59
CA TYR A 392 -9.54 -3.09 15.25
C TYR A 392 -10.05 -4.53 15.21
N ILE A 393 -9.60 -5.38 16.14
CA ILE A 393 -10.09 -6.77 16.27
C ILE A 393 -11.60 -6.77 16.51
N LYS A 394 -12.08 -5.91 17.42
CA LYS A 394 -13.49 -5.83 17.75
C LYS A 394 -14.37 -5.51 16.54
N GLU A 395 -13.95 -4.55 15.71
CA GLU A 395 -14.71 -4.19 14.52
C GLU A 395 -14.64 -5.27 13.43
N LEU A 396 -13.48 -5.85 13.18
CA LEU A 396 -13.34 -6.93 12.18
C LEU A 396 -14.11 -8.19 12.60
N THR A 397 -14.23 -8.47 13.88
CA THR A 397 -15.06 -9.59 14.38
C THR A 397 -16.53 -9.40 14.01
N LYS A 398 -17.07 -8.17 14.07
CA LYS A 398 -18.45 -7.88 13.66
C LYS A 398 -18.70 -8.07 12.17
N THR A 399 -17.70 -7.75 11.35
CA THR A 399 -17.82 -7.74 9.90
C THR A 399 -17.27 -9.00 9.23
N GLY A 400 -16.67 -9.93 10.02
CA GLY A 400 -15.94 -11.09 9.47
C GLY A 400 -14.69 -10.68 8.67
N GLY A 401 -14.12 -9.51 8.97
CA GLY A 401 -12.98 -8.94 8.26
C GLY A 401 -13.33 -8.07 7.05
N ALA A 402 -14.61 -7.95 6.69
CA ALA A 402 -15.04 -7.13 5.57
C ALA A 402 -14.95 -5.63 5.88
N VAL A 403 -14.56 -4.85 4.89
CA VAL A 403 -14.63 -3.38 4.90
C VAL A 403 -15.64 -2.91 3.86
N LYS A 404 -16.00 -1.62 3.91
CA LYS A 404 -16.94 -1.05 2.92
C LYS A 404 -16.42 -1.24 1.50
N GLU A 405 -17.29 -1.75 0.66
CA GLU A 405 -17.05 -1.96 -0.77
C GLU A 405 -17.78 -0.92 -1.59
N PHE A 406 -17.34 -0.77 -2.83
CA PHE A 406 -18.00 0.04 -3.84
C PHE A 406 -17.91 -0.65 -5.20
N VAL A 407 -18.69 -0.15 -6.17
CA VAL A 407 -18.63 -0.61 -7.55
C VAL A 407 -18.47 0.59 -8.48
N ASN A 408 -17.71 0.42 -9.56
CA ASN A 408 -17.46 1.48 -10.54
C ASN A 408 -17.70 0.96 -11.96
N PRO A 409 -18.97 0.69 -12.33
CA PRO A 409 -19.30 0.19 -13.66
C PRO A 409 -19.02 1.26 -14.72
N LYS A 410 -18.42 0.85 -15.83
CA LYS A 410 -18.24 1.68 -17.02
C LYS A 410 -19.39 1.40 -17.98
N TYR A 411 -20.41 2.23 -17.98
CA TYR A 411 -21.56 2.10 -18.86
C TYR A 411 -21.22 2.46 -20.30
N LYS A 412 -21.90 1.83 -21.27
CA LYS A 412 -21.76 2.13 -22.70
C LYS A 412 -22.32 3.51 -23.03
N ASP A 413 -23.43 3.86 -22.42
CA ASP A 413 -24.15 5.11 -22.64
C ASP A 413 -24.91 5.58 -21.40
N ALA A 414 -25.63 6.68 -21.53
CA ALA A 414 -26.39 7.31 -20.45
C ALA A 414 -27.59 6.48 -19.95
N SER A 415 -28.05 5.46 -20.69
CA SER A 415 -29.14 4.59 -20.26
C SER A 415 -28.74 3.71 -19.07
N LYS A 416 -27.43 3.52 -18.87
CA LYS A 416 -26.85 2.66 -17.82
C LYS A 416 -27.42 1.22 -17.83
N THR A 417 -27.73 0.69 -19.02
CA THR A 417 -28.28 -0.65 -19.17
C THR A 417 -27.22 -1.72 -19.43
N SER A 418 -26.05 -1.33 -19.96
CA SER A 418 -24.98 -2.26 -20.30
C SER A 418 -23.60 -1.69 -20.04
N PHE A 419 -22.64 -2.58 -19.71
CA PHE A 419 -21.26 -2.20 -19.42
C PHE A 419 -20.39 -2.19 -20.69
N LYS A 420 -19.40 -1.29 -20.74
CA LYS A 420 -18.31 -1.32 -21.74
C LYS A 420 -17.38 -2.50 -21.52
N SER A 421 -17.17 -2.86 -20.27
CA SER A 421 -16.31 -3.96 -19.82
C SER A 421 -16.82 -4.46 -18.47
N SER A 422 -16.50 -5.71 -18.15
CA SER A 422 -16.84 -6.28 -16.85
C SER A 422 -16.29 -5.44 -15.70
N THR A 423 -17.10 -5.28 -14.66
CA THR A 423 -16.75 -4.63 -13.40
C THR A 423 -16.52 -5.67 -12.30
N ARG A 424 -16.31 -5.26 -11.08
CA ARG A 424 -16.27 -6.09 -9.86
C ARG A 424 -16.54 -5.20 -8.66
N LEU A 425 -16.74 -5.81 -7.50
CA LEU A 425 -16.64 -5.07 -6.23
C LEU A 425 -15.20 -4.65 -5.98
N GLU A 426 -15.04 -3.49 -5.41
CA GLU A 426 -13.74 -2.91 -5.02
C GLU A 426 -13.76 -2.53 -3.55
N CYS A 427 -12.60 -2.65 -2.90
CA CYS A 427 -12.41 -2.20 -1.53
C CYS A 427 -11.06 -1.50 -1.37
N MET A 428 -11.02 -0.54 -0.45
CA MET A 428 -9.82 0.25 -0.16
C MET A 428 -9.46 0.15 1.32
N MET A 429 -8.18 0.03 1.61
CA MET A 429 -7.65 -0.05 2.98
C MET A 429 -8.06 1.16 3.84
N GLN A 430 -8.00 2.35 3.26
CA GLN A 430 -8.36 3.61 3.93
C GLN A 430 -9.86 3.78 4.19
N ASP A 431 -10.71 2.88 3.72
CA ASP A 431 -12.15 2.90 3.96
C ASP A 431 -12.56 2.19 5.27
N TYR A 432 -11.60 1.58 5.97
CA TYR A 432 -11.85 0.98 7.29
C TYR A 432 -12.56 1.93 8.27
N PRO A 433 -12.24 3.23 8.39
CA PRO A 433 -12.96 4.14 9.28
C PRO A 433 -14.45 4.27 9.03
N LYS A 434 -14.92 3.95 7.81
CA LYS A 434 -16.37 3.94 7.47
C LYS A 434 -17.15 2.82 8.20
N THR A 435 -16.46 1.84 8.78
CA THR A 435 -17.08 0.74 9.54
C THR A 435 -17.22 1.05 11.02
N LEU A 436 -16.57 2.09 11.50
CA LEU A 436 -16.46 2.40 12.92
C LEU A 436 -17.74 3.02 13.50
N PRO A 437 -18.03 2.78 14.79
CA PRO A 437 -19.10 3.46 15.47
C PRO A 437 -18.79 4.96 15.66
N PRO A 438 -19.80 5.83 15.82
CA PRO A 438 -19.61 7.25 16.02
C PRO A 438 -18.75 7.63 17.25
N SER A 439 -18.64 6.73 18.22
CA SER A 439 -17.80 6.89 19.41
C SER A 439 -16.31 6.64 19.19
N ALA A 440 -15.91 6.15 18.00
CA ALA A 440 -14.52 5.88 17.69
C ALA A 440 -13.70 7.17 17.62
N ARG A 441 -12.50 7.14 18.20
CA ARG A 441 -11.55 8.24 18.13
C ARG A 441 -10.73 8.12 16.83
N VAL A 442 -11.13 8.86 15.83
CA VAL A 442 -10.47 8.90 14.51
C VAL A 442 -9.80 10.24 14.34
N GLY A 443 -8.50 10.22 14.09
CA GLY A 443 -7.68 11.41 13.87
C GLY A 443 -6.77 11.27 12.67
N PHE A 444 -5.91 12.25 12.51
CA PHE A 444 -4.88 12.25 11.47
C PHE A 444 -3.67 13.05 11.93
N THR A 445 -2.54 12.80 11.28
CA THR A 445 -1.29 13.55 11.48
C THR A 445 -0.84 14.11 10.14
N VAL A 446 -0.78 15.43 10.03
CA VAL A 446 -0.25 16.13 8.85
C VAL A 446 1.23 16.39 9.05
N ILE A 447 2.04 15.95 8.10
CA ILE A 447 3.47 16.20 8.04
C ILE A 447 3.81 16.78 6.68
N ASP A 448 4.82 17.67 6.63
CA ASP A 448 5.26 18.27 5.37
C ASP A 448 5.47 17.25 4.27
N THR A 449 4.96 17.51 3.08
CA THR A 449 5.04 16.59 1.93
C THR A 449 6.46 16.17 1.62
N TRP A 450 7.43 17.11 1.70
CA TRP A 450 8.83 16.82 1.40
C TRP A 450 9.47 15.81 2.37
N LEU A 451 8.89 15.63 3.57
CA LEU A 451 9.35 14.69 4.59
C LEU A 451 8.60 13.35 4.55
N ALA A 452 7.33 13.33 4.10
CA ALA A 452 6.44 12.19 4.30
C ALA A 452 6.02 11.48 3.01
N TYR A 453 6.00 12.15 1.84
CA TYR A 453 5.30 11.61 0.68
C TYR A 453 5.95 11.92 -0.66
N ALA A 454 6.54 10.91 -1.25
CA ALA A 454 7.07 10.92 -2.61
C ALA A 454 6.89 9.54 -3.27
N PRO A 455 5.65 9.15 -3.60
CA PRO A 455 5.37 7.82 -4.14
C PRO A 455 5.86 7.71 -5.59
N VAL A 456 6.14 6.46 -5.99
CA VAL A 456 6.42 6.13 -7.38
C VAL A 456 5.21 5.42 -7.97
N LYS A 457 4.48 6.08 -8.86
CA LYS A 457 3.21 5.61 -9.43
C LYS A 457 3.16 5.63 -10.94
N ASN A 458 3.92 6.53 -11.58
CA ASN A 458 3.83 6.82 -13.00
C ASN A 458 5.13 6.48 -13.73
N ASN A 459 5.01 5.95 -14.95
CA ASN A 459 6.11 5.89 -15.90
C ASN A 459 6.44 7.32 -16.40
N PRO A 460 7.58 7.52 -17.10
CA PRO A 460 7.96 8.85 -17.60
C PRO A 460 6.93 9.52 -18.51
N GLU A 461 6.23 8.75 -19.34
CA GLU A 461 5.21 9.29 -20.26
C GLU A 461 3.99 9.78 -19.50
N ALA A 462 3.49 8.99 -18.57
CA ALA A 462 2.36 9.38 -17.73
C ALA A 462 2.70 10.54 -16.79
N ALA A 463 3.92 10.58 -16.24
CA ALA A 463 4.40 11.66 -15.39
C ALA A 463 4.46 13.02 -16.09
N ASN A 464 4.70 13.02 -17.41
CA ASN A 464 4.83 14.23 -18.23
C ASN A 464 3.50 14.81 -18.72
N ILE A 465 2.36 14.20 -18.39
CA ILE A 465 1.06 14.79 -18.70
C ILE A 465 0.93 16.12 -17.93
N PRO A 466 0.64 17.27 -18.61
CA PRO A 466 0.69 18.60 -17.98
C PRO A 466 -0.16 18.79 -16.74
N LYS A 467 -1.16 17.95 -16.52
CA LYS A 467 -2.04 17.96 -15.36
C LYS A 467 -1.51 17.12 -14.17
N GLN A 468 -0.41 16.40 -14.35
CA GLN A 468 0.21 15.54 -13.33
C GLN A 468 1.42 16.23 -12.69
N ASN A 469 1.16 17.16 -11.81
CA ASN A 469 2.17 17.72 -10.93
C ASN A 469 1.66 17.54 -9.47
N PRO A 470 2.38 16.82 -8.60
CA PRO A 470 3.75 16.28 -8.75
C PRO A 470 3.83 15.03 -9.68
N TYR A 471 5.01 14.77 -10.22
CA TYR A 471 5.27 13.70 -11.20
C TYR A 471 4.99 12.28 -10.67
N HIS A 472 5.27 12.03 -9.40
CA HIS A 472 5.16 10.70 -8.78
C HIS A 472 5.82 9.58 -9.61
N SER A 473 7.02 9.85 -10.10
CA SER A 473 7.84 8.97 -10.93
C SER A 473 9.04 8.43 -10.17
N ALA A 474 9.77 7.47 -10.76
CA ALA A 474 11.04 7.01 -10.20
C ALA A 474 12.08 8.13 -10.13
N THR A 475 12.08 9.06 -11.09
CA THR A 475 12.91 10.27 -11.08
C THR A 475 12.63 11.14 -9.87
N SER A 476 11.39 11.60 -9.73
CA SER A 476 11.00 12.50 -8.63
C SER A 476 11.06 11.82 -7.26
N GLY A 477 10.77 10.53 -7.19
CA GLY A 477 10.84 9.76 -5.94
C GLY A 477 12.25 9.64 -5.39
N GLU A 478 13.24 9.38 -6.25
CA GLU A 478 14.66 9.34 -5.86
C GLU A 478 15.15 10.74 -5.45
N MET A 479 14.88 11.77 -6.25
CA MET A 479 15.29 13.15 -5.93
C MET A 479 14.67 13.64 -4.62
N ALA A 480 13.46 13.21 -4.29
CA ALA A 480 12.82 13.53 -3.02
C ALA A 480 13.53 12.93 -1.80
N ILE A 481 14.14 11.74 -1.92
CA ILE A 481 14.95 11.15 -0.86
C ILE A 481 16.17 12.03 -0.56
N TYR A 482 16.89 12.46 -1.59
CA TYR A 482 18.06 13.32 -1.43
C TYR A 482 17.67 14.71 -0.87
N ARG A 483 16.57 15.27 -1.35
CA ARG A 483 16.01 16.52 -0.81
C ARG A 483 15.69 16.39 0.67
N ALA A 484 14.94 15.36 1.06
CA ALA A 484 14.56 15.14 2.45
C ALA A 484 15.77 14.98 3.35
N ASN A 485 16.74 14.17 2.96
CA ASN A 485 17.96 13.96 3.72
C ASN A 485 18.79 15.25 3.86
N SER A 486 18.91 16.03 2.77
CA SER A 486 19.60 17.33 2.78
C SER A 486 18.91 18.35 3.70
N LEU A 487 17.58 18.43 3.64
CA LEU A 487 16.81 19.35 4.50
C LEU A 487 16.84 18.94 5.97
N ILE A 488 16.84 17.64 6.27
CA ILE A 488 17.03 17.14 7.65
C ILE A 488 18.40 17.55 8.17
N LEU A 489 19.47 17.38 7.38
CA LEU A 489 20.83 17.80 7.77
C LEU A 489 20.92 19.32 7.92
N LYS A 490 20.30 20.12 7.03
CA LYS A 490 20.22 21.60 7.19
C LYS A 490 19.59 21.97 8.53
N LYS A 491 18.47 21.33 8.86
CA LYS A 491 17.76 21.58 10.13
C LYS A 491 18.60 21.12 11.34
N ALA A 492 19.42 20.08 11.17
CA ALA A 492 20.35 19.61 12.22
C ALA A 492 21.63 20.45 12.35
N GLY A 493 21.85 21.45 11.50
CA GLY A 493 22.97 22.40 11.60
C GLY A 493 24.07 22.24 10.55
N VAL A 494 23.92 21.36 9.56
CA VAL A 494 24.85 21.25 8.43
C VAL A 494 24.54 22.35 7.41
N GLN A 495 25.59 23.00 6.90
CA GLN A 495 25.46 23.86 5.72
C GLN A 495 25.42 22.95 4.47
N VAL A 496 24.28 22.80 3.87
CA VAL A 496 24.09 22.07 2.61
C VAL A 496 23.83 23.08 1.51
N GLU A 497 24.61 23.01 0.44
CA GLU A 497 24.47 23.90 -0.72
C GLU A 497 23.11 23.68 -1.40
N ASP A 498 22.56 24.73 -1.95
CA ASP A 498 21.24 24.70 -2.58
C ASP A 498 21.23 23.81 -3.84
N PRO A 499 20.06 23.22 -4.21
CA PRO A 499 19.96 22.32 -5.35
C PRO A 499 20.12 23.07 -6.67
N VAL A 500 20.42 22.32 -7.72
CA VAL A 500 20.35 22.78 -9.10
C VAL A 500 19.17 22.15 -9.82
N GLN A 501 18.54 22.90 -10.73
CA GLN A 501 17.48 22.36 -11.57
C GLN A 501 18.08 21.53 -12.70
N GLN A 502 17.56 20.32 -12.90
CA GLN A 502 17.93 19.47 -14.03
C GLN A 502 16.68 18.81 -14.61
N VAL A 503 16.79 18.39 -15.88
CA VAL A 503 15.70 17.73 -16.59
C VAL A 503 16.11 16.29 -16.91
N PHE A 504 15.29 15.32 -16.45
CA PHE A 504 15.42 13.91 -16.77
C PHE A 504 14.07 13.38 -17.26
N ASN A 505 14.04 12.66 -18.39
CA ASN A 505 12.79 12.18 -18.98
C ASN A 505 11.72 13.29 -19.11
N ASN A 506 12.12 14.50 -19.52
CA ASN A 506 11.28 15.71 -19.61
C ASN A 506 10.66 16.17 -18.27
N GLN A 507 11.16 15.68 -17.15
CA GLN A 507 10.76 16.12 -15.82
C GLN A 507 11.82 17.07 -15.25
N GLU A 508 11.40 18.28 -14.90
CA GLU A 508 12.24 19.25 -14.23
C GLU A 508 12.25 18.96 -12.72
N VAL A 509 13.42 18.69 -12.18
CA VAL A 509 13.62 18.30 -10.78
C VAL A 509 14.77 19.05 -10.13
N GLU A 510 14.66 19.27 -8.81
CA GLU A 510 15.76 19.75 -7.98
C GLU A 510 16.75 18.62 -7.69
N VAL A 511 18.01 18.82 -8.04
CA VAL A 511 19.09 17.88 -7.70
C VAL A 511 19.85 18.41 -6.50
N TRP A 512 19.57 17.83 -5.36
CA TRP A 512 20.27 18.04 -4.10
C TRP A 512 21.53 17.18 -4.01
N PRO A 513 22.46 17.44 -3.08
CA PRO A 513 23.53 16.50 -2.76
C PRO A 513 22.94 15.12 -2.48
N ARG A 514 23.56 14.08 -3.03
CA ARG A 514 23.08 12.70 -2.90
C ARG A 514 23.48 12.12 -1.54
N VAL A 515 22.79 12.56 -0.51
CA VAL A 515 23.03 12.11 0.85
C VAL A 515 22.08 10.95 1.18
N THR A 516 22.67 9.84 1.58
CA THR A 516 21.97 8.65 2.05
C THR A 516 22.55 8.16 3.37
N TRP A 517 21.73 7.49 4.16
CA TRP A 517 22.19 6.76 5.33
C TRP A 517 21.34 5.53 5.60
N LYS A 518 21.94 4.53 6.23
CA LYS A 518 21.18 3.38 6.73
C LYS A 518 20.27 3.83 7.88
N PRO A 519 19.02 3.34 7.97
CA PRO A 519 18.07 3.75 9.01
C PRO A 519 18.63 3.69 10.44
N LYS A 520 19.50 2.72 10.72
CA LYS A 520 20.17 2.60 12.02
C LYS A 520 21.12 3.76 12.38
N TRP A 521 21.51 4.60 11.41
CA TRP A 521 22.30 5.81 11.71
C TRP A 521 21.46 6.87 12.41
N GLY A 522 20.21 7.05 11.98
CA GLY A 522 19.32 8.04 12.59
C GLY A 522 17.88 7.78 12.20
N ILE A 523 17.07 7.35 13.17
CA ILE A 523 15.65 7.07 12.97
C ILE A 523 14.78 8.24 13.43
N THR A 524 15.28 9.11 14.30
CA THR A 524 14.60 10.34 14.75
C THR A 524 15.45 11.56 14.44
N PHE A 525 14.78 12.71 14.36
CA PHE A 525 15.47 13.98 14.15
C PHE A 525 16.44 14.30 15.31
N ALA A 526 16.02 14.07 16.55
CA ALA A 526 16.87 14.27 17.72
C ALA A 526 18.13 13.40 17.70
N GLU A 527 18.02 12.15 17.26
CA GLU A 527 19.20 11.27 17.10
C GLU A 527 20.15 11.80 16.03
N ILE A 528 19.63 12.21 14.86
CA ILE A 528 20.42 12.79 13.78
C ILE A 528 21.12 14.06 14.25
N GLN A 529 20.40 14.96 14.92
CA GLN A 529 20.93 16.20 15.45
C GLN A 529 22.08 15.96 16.45
N SER A 530 21.97 14.92 17.27
CA SER A 530 23.01 14.56 18.23
C SER A 530 24.32 14.04 17.59
N LYS A 531 24.25 13.62 16.32
CA LYS A 531 25.40 13.08 15.56
C LYS A 531 26.06 14.09 14.63
N VAL A 532 25.51 15.29 14.57
CA VAL A 532 26.00 16.37 13.73
C VAL A 532 26.58 17.47 14.61
N GLY A 533 27.89 17.65 14.56
CA GLY A 533 28.60 18.76 15.20
C GLY A 533 28.69 19.98 14.28
N GLY A 534 29.23 21.08 14.83
CA GLY A 534 29.39 22.33 14.08
C GLY A 534 30.39 22.23 12.93
N GLY A 535 30.37 23.27 12.06
CA GLY A 535 31.37 23.43 10.99
C GLY A 535 31.27 22.44 9.83
N CYS A 536 30.10 21.78 9.64
CA CYS A 536 29.89 20.86 8.53
C CYS A 536 29.34 21.59 7.31
N PHE A 537 29.90 21.29 6.12
CA PHE A 537 29.47 21.78 4.80
C PHE A 537 29.44 20.66 3.78
N ILE A 538 28.42 20.63 2.96
CA ILE A 538 28.26 19.65 1.85
C ILE A 538 27.93 20.42 0.57
N SER A 539 28.79 20.30 -0.45
CA SER A 539 28.56 20.91 -1.77
C SER A 539 27.43 20.21 -2.52
N GLN A 540 26.78 20.93 -3.43
CA GLN A 540 25.65 20.44 -4.20
C GLN A 540 25.97 19.16 -5.01
N LYS A 541 27.16 19.06 -5.58
CA LYS A 541 27.60 17.91 -6.37
C LYS A 541 28.03 16.69 -5.55
N SER A 542 28.08 16.82 -4.21
CA SER A 542 28.56 15.78 -3.32
C SER A 542 27.61 14.58 -3.24
N THR A 543 28.23 13.43 -2.96
CA THR A 543 27.55 12.19 -2.58
C THR A 543 28.08 11.74 -1.22
N MET A 544 27.21 11.43 -0.27
CA MET A 544 27.58 10.91 1.02
C MET A 544 26.71 9.69 1.37
N ALA A 545 27.34 8.57 1.72
CA ALA A 545 26.65 7.37 2.19
C ALA A 545 27.17 6.96 3.57
N LEU A 546 26.29 6.99 4.58
CA LEU A 546 26.62 6.61 5.96
C LEU A 546 26.00 5.24 6.27
N LYS A 547 26.85 4.23 6.46
CA LYS A 547 26.47 2.83 6.67
C LYS A 547 26.99 2.34 8.03
N GLY A 548 26.37 2.80 9.09
CA GLY A 548 26.72 2.43 10.47
C GLY A 548 25.94 3.25 11.47
N ARG A 549 25.91 2.82 12.72
CA ARG A 549 25.14 3.47 13.78
C ARG A 549 25.85 4.67 14.38
N HIS A 550 27.10 4.49 14.75
CA HIS A 550 27.85 5.44 15.58
C HIS A 550 28.82 6.27 14.75
N ILE A 551 28.33 6.89 13.67
CA ILE A 551 29.06 7.82 12.82
C ILE A 551 28.67 9.24 13.22
N PHE A 552 29.64 10.07 13.56
CA PHE A 552 29.49 11.46 14.00
C PHE A 552 30.19 12.39 13.00
N LEU A 553 29.47 13.42 12.55
CA LEU A 553 29.97 14.43 11.62
C LEU A 553 30.38 15.68 12.38
N GLU A 554 31.63 16.15 12.25
CA GLU A 554 32.11 17.33 12.93
C GLU A 554 33.20 18.02 12.09
N ASN A 555 33.05 19.31 11.81
CA ASN A 555 34.01 20.08 11.00
C ASN A 555 34.32 19.41 9.64
N LEU A 556 33.29 18.84 9.00
CA LEU A 556 33.39 18.16 7.71
C LEU A 556 33.13 19.13 6.57
N THR A 557 34.08 19.31 5.67
CA THR A 557 33.86 19.99 4.38
C THR A 557 33.92 18.94 3.27
N LEU A 558 32.76 18.64 2.64
CA LEU A 558 32.64 17.65 1.58
C LEU A 558 32.38 18.30 0.23
N ASP A 559 33.30 18.08 -0.72
CA ASP A 559 33.19 18.45 -2.13
C ASP A 559 33.62 17.26 -3.00
N GLY A 560 32.71 16.29 -3.13
CA GLY A 560 32.95 15.03 -3.82
C GLY A 560 32.18 13.87 -3.20
N THR A 561 32.71 12.65 -3.28
CA THR A 561 32.05 11.45 -2.77
C THR A 561 32.76 10.89 -1.54
N LEU A 562 31.95 10.64 -0.48
CA LEU A 562 32.38 10.04 0.78
C LEU A 562 31.45 8.87 1.14
N ILE A 563 32.04 7.70 1.37
CA ILE A 563 31.34 6.51 1.84
C ILE A 563 31.97 6.07 3.16
N ILE A 564 31.15 5.95 4.20
CA ILE A 564 31.58 5.47 5.52
C ILE A 564 30.84 4.18 5.84
N ASN A 565 31.57 3.10 5.98
CA ASN A 565 31.09 1.83 6.49
C ASN A 565 31.59 1.67 7.94
N SER A 566 30.68 1.41 8.87
CA SER A 566 31.07 1.22 10.29
C SER A 566 30.25 0.07 10.88
N SER A 567 30.93 -0.83 11.58
CA SER A 567 30.28 -1.83 12.42
C SER A 567 29.60 -1.17 13.63
N ASP A 568 28.66 -1.87 14.27
CA ASP A 568 27.85 -1.28 15.34
C ASP A 568 28.60 -1.04 16.65
N ASP A 569 29.78 -1.67 16.83
CA ASP A 569 30.71 -1.49 17.96
C ASP A 569 31.69 -0.33 17.76
N ALA A 570 31.89 0.14 16.53
CA ALA A 570 32.85 1.20 16.23
C ALA A 570 32.20 2.60 16.32
N LYS A 571 32.83 3.49 17.11
CA LYS A 571 32.47 4.93 17.14
C LYS A 571 33.41 5.69 16.22
N VAL A 572 32.85 6.34 15.21
CA VAL A 572 33.60 7.00 14.15
C VAL A 572 33.29 8.49 14.13
N LYS A 573 34.31 9.32 14.24
CA LYS A 573 34.20 10.75 13.95
C LYS A 573 34.70 11.02 12.54
N VAL A 574 33.93 11.72 11.76
CA VAL A 574 34.20 12.07 10.36
C VAL A 574 34.29 13.60 10.27
N GLY A 575 35.45 14.09 9.86
CA GLY A 575 35.69 15.52 9.72
C GLY A 575 36.84 15.81 8.77
N GLY A 576 37.22 17.09 8.66
CA GLY A 576 38.24 17.58 7.75
C GLY A 576 37.71 17.91 6.35
N SER A 577 38.64 18.37 5.48
CA SER A 577 38.29 18.73 4.11
C SER A 577 38.49 17.52 3.18
N ILE A 578 37.44 17.10 2.54
CA ILE A 578 37.41 15.99 1.57
C ILE A 578 37.02 16.57 0.22
N LYS A 579 37.95 16.50 -0.73
CA LYS A 579 37.72 16.95 -2.10
C LYS A 579 38.18 15.87 -3.08
N ASN A 580 37.28 15.46 -3.99
CA ASN A 580 37.59 14.52 -5.07
C ASN A 580 36.64 14.77 -6.27
N LYS A 581 36.87 14.06 -7.38
CA LYS A 581 36.02 14.22 -8.60
C LYS A 581 34.58 13.77 -8.39
N GLY A 582 34.32 12.98 -7.35
CA GLY A 582 32.99 12.52 -6.97
C GLY A 582 32.32 11.59 -7.95
N TRP A 583 31.04 11.45 -7.78
CA TRP A 583 30.16 10.73 -8.69
C TRP A 583 29.29 11.72 -9.45
N LEU A 584 29.16 11.51 -10.77
CA LEU A 584 28.46 12.42 -11.66
C LEU A 584 27.12 11.80 -12.06
N ILE A 585 26.12 12.66 -12.27
CA ILE A 585 24.85 12.26 -12.87
C ILE A 585 25.00 12.40 -14.39
N GLU A 586 24.78 11.32 -15.12
CA GLU A 586 24.75 11.29 -16.57
C GLU A 586 23.31 11.01 -17.05
N ARG A 587 22.81 11.85 -17.97
CA ARG A 587 21.48 11.66 -18.56
C ARG A 587 21.49 10.46 -19.48
N ILE A 588 20.39 9.70 -19.45
CA ILE A 588 20.14 8.61 -20.40
C ILE A 588 18.74 8.76 -21.01
N ASP A 589 18.57 8.23 -22.21
CA ASP A 589 17.27 8.22 -22.88
C ASP A 589 16.42 7.06 -22.34
N TYR A 590 15.18 7.33 -21.95
CA TYR A 590 14.20 6.32 -21.56
C TYR A 590 13.99 5.24 -22.62
N LYS A 591 14.13 5.61 -23.91
CA LYS A 591 13.96 4.70 -25.05
C LYS A 591 15.17 3.84 -25.35
N ASP A 592 16.32 4.14 -24.76
CA ASP A 592 17.55 3.37 -24.99
C ASP A 592 17.52 2.06 -24.19
N ILE A 593 17.13 0.97 -24.87
CA ILE A 593 17.00 -0.37 -24.30
C ILE A 593 18.33 -1.01 -23.88
N THR A 594 19.48 -0.40 -24.17
CA THR A 594 20.80 -0.88 -23.70
C THR A 594 20.97 -0.67 -22.20
N PHE A 595 20.22 0.25 -21.60
CA PHE A 595 20.20 0.46 -20.15
C PHE A 595 19.11 -0.37 -19.46
N PRO A 596 19.38 -0.82 -18.21
CA PRO A 596 18.37 -1.47 -17.37
C PRO A 596 17.14 -0.58 -17.16
N GLU A 597 15.97 -1.21 -17.01
CA GLU A 597 14.69 -0.50 -16.86
C GLU A 597 14.67 0.47 -15.67
N GLU A 598 15.26 0.07 -14.55
CA GLU A 598 15.34 0.90 -13.34
C GLU A 598 16.12 2.21 -13.56
N LEU A 599 17.05 2.25 -14.50
CA LEU A 599 17.76 3.49 -14.89
C LEU A 599 16.98 4.27 -15.94
N ARG A 600 16.41 3.58 -16.93
CA ARG A 600 15.63 4.23 -18.00
C ARG A 600 14.44 5.01 -17.44
N ILE A 601 13.69 4.43 -16.53
CA ILE A 601 12.53 5.11 -15.91
C ILE A 601 12.91 6.34 -15.06
N ARG A 602 14.19 6.45 -14.65
CA ARG A 602 14.77 7.63 -13.97
C ARG A 602 15.30 8.67 -14.94
N GLY A 603 15.75 8.25 -16.12
CA GLY A 603 16.36 9.13 -17.11
C GLY A 603 17.79 9.56 -16.80
N PHE A 604 18.46 8.89 -15.86
CA PHE A 604 19.86 9.13 -15.51
C PHE A 604 20.53 7.87 -14.93
N LYS A 605 21.82 7.86 -14.97
CA LYS A 605 22.70 6.93 -14.24
C LYS A 605 23.73 7.71 -13.43
N ILE A 606 24.34 7.05 -12.46
CA ILE A 606 25.45 7.60 -11.68
C ILE A 606 26.76 7.05 -12.25
N GLU A 607 27.63 7.94 -12.70
CA GLU A 607 28.98 7.62 -13.13
C GLU A 607 29.97 7.85 -11.98
N LYS A 608 30.61 6.79 -11.51
CA LYS A 608 31.55 6.81 -10.37
C LYS A 608 32.95 7.18 -10.88
N LYS A 609 33.34 8.45 -10.72
CA LYS A 609 34.68 8.92 -11.10
C LYS A 609 35.72 8.71 -10.00
N GLU A 610 35.42 9.15 -8.79
CA GLU A 610 36.30 9.07 -7.66
C GLU A 610 35.50 9.08 -6.35
N GLN A 611 36.01 8.38 -5.34
CA GLN A 611 35.38 8.35 -4.01
C GLN A 611 36.43 8.17 -2.91
N LEU A 612 36.15 8.71 -1.74
CA LEU A 612 36.80 8.30 -0.51
C LEU A 612 35.88 7.33 0.23
N GLU A 613 36.32 6.10 0.38
CA GLU A 613 35.61 5.08 1.15
C GLU A 613 36.45 4.65 2.34
N LYS A 614 35.83 4.63 3.52
CA LYS A 614 36.48 4.21 4.77
C LYS A 614 35.62 3.17 5.46
N THR A 615 36.27 2.16 5.98
CA THR A 615 35.62 1.06 6.72
C THR A 615 36.24 0.99 8.12
N TYR A 616 35.37 0.92 9.14
CA TYR A 616 35.79 0.92 10.56
C TYR A 616 35.12 -0.25 11.30
N GLY A 617 35.91 -0.88 12.18
CA GLY A 617 35.47 -2.02 12.99
C GLY A 617 35.57 -3.36 12.28
N ASN A 618 35.11 -4.42 12.96
CA ASN A 618 35.18 -5.78 12.45
C ASN A 618 33.85 -6.14 11.78
N PHE A 619 33.89 -6.42 10.48
CA PHE A 619 32.77 -7.03 9.78
C PHE A 619 32.97 -8.56 9.76
N CYS A 620 32.11 -9.31 10.43
CA CYS A 620 31.98 -10.74 10.15
C CYS A 620 31.31 -10.88 8.77
N TYR A 621 32.09 -11.33 7.78
CA TYR A 621 31.59 -11.64 6.42
C TYR A 621 30.87 -12.99 6.42
#